data_0db7e0f122f3ec789379c8b31d59a6df
#
_entry.id   0db7e0f122f3ec789379c8b31d59a6df
#
_cell.length_a   1.000
_cell.length_b   1.000
_cell.length_c   1.000
_cell.angle_alpha   90.00
_cell.angle_beta   90.00
_cell.angle_gamma   90.00
#
_symmetry.space_group_name_H-M   'P 1'
#
loop_
_entity.id
_entity.type
_entity.pdbx_description
1 polymer ?
#
loop_
_entity_poly.entity_id
_entity_poly.type
_entity_poly.pdbx_seq_one_letter_code
_entity_poly.pdbx_strand_id
1 'polypeptide(L)'
;ENDVYNTAFYKKFRSVLSWSMLHQKIVILITVSIFIGSLLLVPLIKQEFFPASVRPELLVELNLPEGSSIKATDEAALKLTNMLKDNPDVESIGSYVGKSAPRFVLVMDPVQPRNNYAQLVVVAKDIDARKRLEPQIRELVAANLPNVVSYSRSIPLGPPAAYPVMLRVTGPDDNIVKEYAQKVRTVMAQNPA
;
A
#
# COMPACT_ATOMS: atom_id res chain seq x y z
N GLU A 1 -59.26 -19.72 9.73
CA GLU A 1 -57.81 -20.08 9.63
C GLU A 1 -57.32 -19.54 8.28
N ASN A 2 -56.54 -18.46 8.33
CA ASN A 2 -55.87 -17.97 7.12
C ASN A 2 -54.90 -19.04 6.63
N ASP A 3 -55.20 -19.59 5.45
CA ASP A 3 -54.41 -20.61 4.81
C ASP A 3 -53.07 -19.99 4.32
N VAL A 4 -52.14 -19.84 5.27
CA VAL A 4 -50.80 -19.19 5.10
C VAL A 4 -50.05 -19.81 3.92
N TYR A 5 -50.36 -21.07 3.61
CA TYR A 5 -49.70 -21.83 2.53
C TYR A 5 -50.32 -21.64 1.12
N ASN A 6 -51.36 -20.84 0.98
CA ASN A 6 -52.08 -20.60 -0.28
C ASN A 6 -51.76 -19.27 -0.95
N THR A 7 -50.77 -18.56 -0.43
CA THR A 7 -50.27 -17.30 -1.01
C THR A 7 -49.54 -17.54 -2.35
N ALA A 8 -49.55 -16.53 -3.22
CA ALA A 8 -48.87 -16.56 -4.52
C ALA A 8 -47.37 -16.95 -4.38
N PHE A 9 -46.74 -16.53 -3.29
CA PHE A 9 -45.37 -16.90 -2.95
C PHE A 9 -45.18 -18.40 -2.78
N TYR A 10 -46.01 -19.05 -1.94
CA TYR A 10 -45.93 -20.45 -1.71
C TYR A 10 -46.25 -21.30 -2.93
N LYS A 11 -47.16 -20.84 -3.79
CA LYS A 11 -47.46 -21.53 -5.07
C LYS A 11 -46.24 -21.51 -5.99
N LYS A 12 -45.54 -20.35 -6.09
CA LYS A 12 -44.32 -20.19 -6.89
C LYS A 12 -43.16 -21.04 -6.34
N PHE A 13 -42.98 -21.00 -5.02
CA PHE A 13 -41.97 -21.78 -4.31
C PHE A 13 -42.17 -23.29 -4.52
N ARG A 14 -43.40 -23.79 -4.38
CA ARG A 14 -43.76 -25.18 -4.62
C ARG A 14 -43.52 -25.59 -6.08
N SER A 15 -43.79 -24.71 -7.04
CA SER A 15 -43.52 -24.97 -8.46
C SER A 15 -42.02 -25.11 -8.72
N VAL A 16 -41.18 -24.23 -8.15
CA VAL A 16 -39.72 -24.29 -8.28
C VAL A 16 -39.17 -25.58 -7.64
N LEU A 17 -39.66 -25.94 -6.45
CA LEU A 17 -39.30 -27.19 -5.78
C LEU A 17 -39.64 -28.44 -6.61
N SER A 18 -40.87 -28.51 -7.09
CA SER A 18 -41.32 -29.65 -7.94
C SER A 18 -40.50 -29.74 -9.22
N TRP A 19 -40.21 -28.60 -9.87
CA TRP A 19 -39.37 -28.57 -11.05
C TRP A 19 -37.94 -29.06 -10.74
N SER A 20 -37.34 -28.60 -9.62
CA SER A 20 -36.02 -29.04 -9.18
C SER A 20 -35.94 -30.52 -8.89
N MET A 21 -36.99 -31.11 -8.32
CA MET A 21 -37.05 -32.52 -8.05
C MET A 21 -37.19 -33.36 -9.32
N LEU A 22 -37.93 -32.87 -10.32
CA LEU A 22 -38.07 -33.53 -11.60
C LEU A 22 -36.82 -33.44 -12.48
N HIS A 23 -36.02 -32.33 -12.32
CA HIS A 23 -34.86 -32.04 -13.17
C HIS A 23 -33.54 -32.04 -12.36
N GLN A 24 -33.36 -33.02 -11.49
CA GLN A 24 -32.20 -33.11 -10.58
C GLN A 24 -30.85 -32.95 -11.30
N LYS A 25 -30.67 -33.58 -12.47
CA LYS A 25 -29.44 -33.53 -13.25
C LYS A 25 -29.13 -32.08 -13.72
N ILE A 26 -30.16 -31.34 -14.10
CA ILE A 26 -30.02 -29.91 -14.54
C ILE A 26 -29.65 -29.05 -13.33
N VAL A 27 -30.29 -29.28 -12.20
CA VAL A 27 -30.00 -28.53 -10.96
C VAL A 27 -28.55 -28.75 -10.53
N ILE A 28 -28.08 -30.00 -10.54
CA ILE A 28 -26.69 -30.34 -10.22
C ILE A 28 -25.74 -29.68 -11.21
N LEU A 29 -26.01 -29.72 -12.52
CA LEU A 29 -25.19 -29.10 -13.55
C LEU A 29 -25.07 -27.57 -13.33
N ILE A 30 -26.19 -26.91 -13.07
CA ILE A 30 -26.22 -25.46 -12.80
C ILE A 30 -25.39 -25.15 -11.55
N THR A 31 -25.59 -25.89 -10.45
CA THR A 31 -24.86 -25.68 -9.19
C THR A 31 -23.36 -25.86 -9.38
N VAL A 32 -22.94 -26.92 -10.07
CA VAL A 32 -21.53 -27.16 -10.36
C VAL A 32 -20.95 -26.08 -11.28
N SER A 33 -21.72 -25.65 -12.28
CA SER A 33 -21.27 -24.56 -13.18
C SER A 33 -21.09 -23.24 -12.46
N ILE A 34 -22.02 -22.88 -11.55
CA ILE A 34 -21.89 -21.68 -10.71
C ILE A 34 -20.68 -21.80 -9.78
N PHE A 35 -20.46 -22.95 -9.18
CA PHE A 35 -19.33 -23.21 -8.31
C PHE A 35 -17.99 -23.06 -9.05
N ILE A 36 -17.86 -23.70 -10.22
CA ILE A 36 -16.66 -23.56 -11.05
C ILE A 36 -16.48 -22.11 -11.49
N GLY A 37 -17.56 -21.44 -11.92
CA GLY A 37 -17.53 -20.02 -12.27
C GLY A 37 -17.05 -19.14 -11.12
N SER A 38 -17.50 -19.39 -9.90
CA SER A 38 -17.05 -18.66 -8.72
C SER A 38 -15.57 -18.88 -8.41
N LEU A 39 -15.06 -20.11 -8.57
CA LEU A 39 -13.63 -20.41 -8.40
C LEU A 39 -12.75 -19.68 -9.43
N LEU A 40 -13.23 -19.53 -10.66
CA LEU A 40 -12.51 -18.79 -11.70
C LEU A 40 -12.45 -17.29 -11.43
N LEU A 41 -13.35 -16.75 -10.60
CA LEU A 41 -13.34 -15.34 -10.18
C LEU A 41 -12.38 -15.07 -9.01
N VAL A 42 -12.00 -16.10 -8.24
CA VAL A 42 -11.09 -15.93 -7.08
C VAL A 42 -9.77 -15.22 -7.42
N PRO A 43 -9.08 -15.54 -8.53
CA PRO A 43 -7.82 -14.84 -8.88
C PRO A 43 -7.98 -13.35 -9.22
N LEU A 44 -9.20 -12.91 -9.55
CA LEU A 44 -9.48 -11.49 -9.82
C LEU A 44 -9.58 -10.65 -8.54
N ILE A 45 -9.73 -11.31 -7.38
CA ILE A 45 -9.78 -10.63 -6.09
C ILE A 45 -8.35 -10.33 -5.66
N LYS A 46 -8.04 -9.04 -5.46
CA LYS A 46 -6.76 -8.65 -4.88
C LYS A 46 -6.61 -9.24 -3.49
N GLN A 47 -5.59 -10.08 -3.32
CA GLN A 47 -5.26 -10.68 -2.04
C GLN A 47 -4.32 -9.73 -1.28
N GLU A 48 -4.87 -8.73 -0.64
CA GLU A 48 -4.15 -7.82 0.24
C GLU A 48 -4.57 -8.10 1.68
N PHE A 49 -3.61 -8.42 2.56
CA PHE A 49 -3.90 -8.65 3.98
C PHE A 49 -4.37 -7.35 4.65
N PHE A 50 -3.75 -6.23 4.29
CA PHE A 50 -4.20 -4.89 4.64
C PHE A 50 -4.34 -4.07 3.36
N PRO A 51 -5.56 -3.74 2.92
CA PRO A 51 -5.76 -2.93 1.74
C PRO A 51 -5.14 -1.53 1.93
N ALA A 52 -4.67 -0.94 0.84
CA ALA A 52 -4.16 0.42 0.87
C ALA A 52 -5.27 1.39 1.34
N SER A 53 -4.87 2.36 2.14
CA SER A 53 -5.79 3.40 2.60
C SER A 53 -6.43 4.12 1.41
N VAL A 54 -7.72 4.44 1.53
CA VAL A 54 -8.46 5.30 0.59
C VAL A 54 -8.17 6.80 0.81
N ARG A 55 -7.16 7.13 1.62
CA ARG A 55 -6.76 8.50 1.93
C ARG A 55 -5.83 9.06 0.86
N PRO A 56 -5.94 10.35 0.51
CA PRO A 56 -5.11 10.97 -0.54
C PRO A 56 -3.68 11.27 -0.09
N GLU A 57 -3.35 11.16 1.20
CA GLU A 57 -2.03 11.49 1.72
C GLU A 57 -0.99 10.45 1.35
N LEU A 58 0.16 10.92 0.90
CA LEU A 58 1.37 10.16 0.64
C LEU A 58 2.47 10.62 1.59
N LEU A 59 3.04 9.70 2.34
CA LEU A 59 4.18 9.96 3.22
C LEU A 59 5.46 9.69 2.43
N VAL A 60 6.29 10.73 2.27
CA VAL A 60 7.59 10.64 1.60
C VAL A 60 8.68 10.83 2.62
N GLU A 61 9.45 9.80 2.88
CA GLU A 61 10.57 9.81 3.81
C GLU A 61 11.88 10.06 3.04
N LEU A 62 12.68 10.96 3.54
CA LEU A 62 14.02 11.27 3.01
C LEU A 62 15.04 10.93 4.09
N ASN A 63 15.96 10.03 3.76
CA ASN A 63 17.07 9.64 4.62
C ASN A 63 18.38 10.02 3.92
N LEU A 64 19.08 10.99 4.48
CA LEU A 64 20.41 11.35 4.04
C LEU A 64 21.47 10.45 4.68
N PRO A 65 22.71 10.43 4.15
CA PRO A 65 23.81 9.70 4.79
C PRO A 65 24.00 10.10 6.26
N GLU A 66 24.44 9.13 7.07
CA GLU A 66 24.74 9.37 8.47
C GLU A 66 25.79 10.51 8.60
N GLY A 67 25.61 11.39 9.59
CA GLY A 67 26.45 12.58 9.79
C GLY A 67 26.01 13.81 8.97
N SER A 68 24.98 13.71 8.14
CA SER A 68 24.44 14.88 7.44
C SER A 68 23.86 15.88 8.44
N SER A 69 24.08 17.19 8.16
CA SER A 69 23.54 18.26 8.99
C SER A 69 22.03 18.44 8.75
N ILE A 70 21.33 18.95 9.75
CA ILE A 70 19.92 19.30 9.60
C ILE A 70 19.67 20.31 8.49
N LYS A 71 20.64 21.20 8.22
CA LYS A 71 20.56 22.17 7.12
C LYS A 71 20.59 21.51 5.75
N ALA A 72 21.46 20.51 5.55
CA ALA A 72 21.50 19.72 4.32
C ALA A 72 20.21 18.95 4.10
N THR A 73 19.60 18.46 5.19
CA THR A 73 18.32 17.76 5.15
C THR A 73 17.17 18.71 4.80
N ASP A 74 17.18 19.92 5.34
CA ASP A 74 16.23 20.97 5.02
C ASP A 74 16.32 21.38 3.54
N GLU A 75 17.52 21.58 3.03
CA GLU A 75 17.77 21.90 1.61
C GLU A 75 17.24 20.81 0.67
N ALA A 76 17.44 19.53 1.03
CA ALA A 76 16.91 18.39 0.26
C ALA A 76 15.37 18.36 0.27
N ALA A 77 14.77 18.58 1.44
CA ALA A 77 13.31 18.62 1.61
C ALA A 77 12.69 19.80 0.86
N LEU A 78 13.29 20.99 0.94
CA LEU A 78 12.86 22.17 0.20
C LEU A 78 12.99 21.97 -1.31
N LYS A 79 14.07 21.36 -1.78
CA LYS A 79 14.27 21.06 -3.20
C LYS A 79 13.13 20.15 -3.72
N LEU A 80 12.81 19.08 -3.02
CA LEU A 80 11.70 18.20 -3.41
C LEU A 80 10.35 18.91 -3.35
N THR A 81 10.10 19.69 -2.29
CA THR A 81 8.87 20.49 -2.15
C THR A 81 8.69 21.46 -3.33
N ASN A 82 9.77 22.15 -3.74
CA ASN A 82 9.73 23.09 -4.86
C ASN A 82 9.46 22.40 -6.22
N MET A 83 9.89 21.14 -6.39
CA MET A 83 9.59 20.35 -7.59
C MET A 83 8.14 19.89 -7.65
N LEU A 84 7.52 19.71 -6.50
CA LEU A 84 6.17 19.17 -6.39
C LEU A 84 5.07 20.23 -6.26
N LYS A 85 5.40 21.46 -5.82
CA LYS A 85 4.41 22.50 -5.50
C LYS A 85 3.50 22.87 -6.66
N ASP A 86 4.02 22.85 -7.91
CA ASP A 86 3.28 23.21 -9.12
C ASP A 86 2.69 21.99 -9.85
N ASN A 87 2.79 20.80 -9.25
CA ASN A 87 2.22 19.59 -9.83
C ASN A 87 0.69 19.61 -9.72
N PRO A 88 -0.05 19.40 -10.83
CA PRO A 88 -1.51 19.47 -10.84
C PRO A 88 -2.19 18.41 -9.96
N ASP A 89 -1.51 17.31 -9.65
CA ASP A 89 -2.02 16.22 -8.80
C ASP A 89 -1.83 16.50 -7.30
N VAL A 90 -1.07 17.55 -6.93
CA VAL A 90 -0.80 17.93 -5.54
C VAL A 90 -1.80 18.99 -5.07
N GLU A 91 -2.38 18.78 -3.89
CA GLU A 91 -3.23 19.75 -3.20
C GLU A 91 -2.42 20.58 -2.19
N SER A 92 -1.62 19.90 -1.36
CA SER A 92 -0.79 20.55 -0.37
C SER A 92 0.42 19.69 0.02
N ILE A 93 1.46 20.33 0.58
CA ILE A 93 2.68 19.66 1.05
C ILE A 93 3.04 20.19 2.43
N GLY A 94 3.16 19.29 3.40
CA GLY A 94 3.73 19.57 4.72
C GLY A 94 5.14 18.97 4.82
N SER A 95 6.14 19.76 5.15
CA SER A 95 7.52 19.28 5.32
C SER A 95 7.93 19.31 6.79
N TYR A 96 8.49 18.20 7.27
CA TYR A 96 8.96 18.01 8.63
C TYR A 96 10.44 17.59 8.58
N VAL A 97 11.33 18.48 9.00
CA VAL A 97 12.78 18.27 8.97
C VAL A 97 13.30 17.88 10.35
N GLY A 98 14.18 16.91 10.42
CA GLY A 98 14.73 16.38 11.66
C GLY A 98 13.78 15.50 12.47
N LYS A 99 12.55 15.33 12.03
CA LYS A 99 11.50 14.53 12.70
C LYS A 99 10.43 14.08 11.72
N SER A 100 9.58 13.13 12.11
CA SER A 100 8.38 12.79 11.37
C SER A 100 7.24 13.78 11.63
N ALA A 101 6.23 13.75 10.77
CA ALA A 101 4.96 14.43 11.01
C ALA A 101 4.35 14.01 12.36
N PRO A 102 3.65 14.89 13.06
CA PRO A 102 2.85 14.52 14.23
C PRO A 102 1.90 13.37 13.87
N ARG A 103 1.66 12.50 14.84
CA ARG A 103 0.75 11.36 14.65
C ARG A 103 -0.68 11.85 14.45
N PHE A 104 -1.18 11.81 13.24
CA PHE A 104 -2.56 12.17 12.90
C PHE A 104 -3.42 10.94 12.54
N VAL A 105 -2.81 9.76 12.46
CA VAL A 105 -3.49 8.47 12.32
C VAL A 105 -2.89 7.48 13.31
N LEU A 106 -3.75 6.66 13.95
CA LEU A 106 -3.34 5.75 15.03
C LEU A 106 -2.22 4.79 14.64
N VAL A 107 -2.21 4.35 13.38
CA VAL A 107 -1.22 3.38 12.85
C VAL A 107 0.12 4.00 12.42
N MET A 108 0.28 5.32 12.53
CA MET A 108 1.57 5.96 12.26
C MET A 108 2.52 5.75 13.44
N ASP A 109 3.74 5.32 13.14
CA ASP A 109 4.85 5.28 14.11
C ASP A 109 5.74 6.51 13.90
N PRO A 110 5.80 7.43 14.86
CA PRO A 110 6.69 8.58 14.79
C PRO A 110 8.15 8.12 14.83
N VAL A 111 8.94 8.62 13.88
CA VAL A 111 10.38 8.38 13.86
C VAL A 111 11.05 9.28 14.90
N GLN A 112 12.00 8.72 15.66
CA GLN A 112 12.81 9.49 16.62
C GLN A 112 13.55 10.62 15.89
N PRO A 113 13.68 11.82 16.50
CA PRO A 113 14.37 12.95 15.89
C PRO A 113 15.79 12.60 15.45
N ARG A 114 16.13 12.92 14.20
CA ARG A 114 17.46 12.68 13.60
C ARG A 114 17.77 13.79 12.60
N ASN A 115 18.99 14.30 12.61
CA ASN A 115 19.40 15.40 11.73
C ASN A 115 19.38 15.04 10.25
N ASN A 116 19.58 13.77 9.91
CA ASN A 116 19.64 13.25 8.54
C ASN A 116 18.30 12.74 8.01
N TYR A 117 17.19 13.08 8.67
CA TYR A 117 15.85 12.60 8.32
C TYR A 117 14.88 13.76 8.05
N ALA A 118 14.09 13.63 7.00
CA ALA A 118 12.92 14.48 6.78
C ALA A 118 11.74 13.63 6.30
N GLN A 119 10.54 14.12 6.58
CA GLN A 119 9.30 13.52 6.08
C GLN A 119 8.43 14.60 5.44
N LEU A 120 8.01 14.37 4.20
CA LEU A 120 7.00 15.17 3.54
C LEU A 120 5.66 14.44 3.59
N VAL A 121 4.62 15.16 3.95
CA VAL A 121 3.23 14.72 3.82
C VAL A 121 2.67 15.40 2.58
N VAL A 122 2.58 14.67 1.49
CA VAL A 122 2.03 15.16 0.23
C VAL A 122 0.57 14.77 0.16
N VAL A 123 -0.31 15.74 0.15
CA VAL A 123 -1.75 15.53 -0.02
C VAL A 123 -2.06 15.61 -1.50
N ALA A 124 -2.50 14.52 -2.09
CA ALA A 124 -2.96 14.48 -3.47
C ALA A 124 -4.41 14.93 -3.57
N LYS A 125 -4.86 15.39 -4.73
CA LYS A 125 -6.26 15.79 -4.96
C LYS A 125 -7.25 14.64 -4.82
N ASP A 126 -6.85 13.46 -5.21
CA ASP A 126 -7.62 12.23 -5.12
C ASP A 126 -6.72 10.98 -5.05
N ILE A 127 -7.33 9.81 -4.96
CA ILE A 127 -6.61 8.52 -4.85
C ILE A 127 -5.83 8.21 -6.13
N ASP A 128 -6.36 8.55 -7.29
CA ASP A 128 -5.70 8.26 -8.56
C ASP A 128 -4.53 9.22 -8.81
N ALA A 129 -4.66 10.49 -8.41
CA ALA A 129 -3.56 11.44 -8.33
C ALA A 129 -2.43 10.92 -7.41
N ARG A 130 -2.77 10.38 -6.23
CA ARG A 130 -1.78 9.76 -5.33
C ARG A 130 -1.02 8.62 -5.99
N LYS A 131 -1.71 7.73 -6.71
CA LYS A 131 -1.09 6.61 -7.43
C LYS A 131 -0.12 7.08 -8.54
N ARG A 132 -0.45 8.20 -9.20
CA ARG A 132 0.44 8.81 -10.21
C ARG A 132 1.65 9.51 -9.58
N LEU A 133 1.45 10.17 -8.44
CA LEU A 133 2.50 10.89 -7.73
C LEU A 133 3.59 9.96 -7.17
N GLU A 134 3.23 8.78 -6.71
CA GLU A 134 4.18 7.86 -6.07
C GLU A 134 5.37 7.49 -6.97
N PRO A 135 5.20 7.00 -8.21
CA PRO A 135 6.31 6.75 -9.12
C PRO A 135 7.03 8.04 -9.56
N GLN A 136 6.31 9.15 -9.78
CA GLN A 136 6.90 10.44 -10.14
C GLN A 136 7.84 10.96 -9.06
N ILE A 137 7.46 10.89 -7.79
CA ILE A 137 8.30 11.31 -6.67
C ILE A 137 9.56 10.45 -6.60
N ARG A 138 9.44 9.15 -6.81
CA ARG A 138 10.59 8.22 -6.85
C ARG A 138 11.59 8.61 -7.93
N GLU A 139 11.12 8.89 -9.13
CA GLU A 139 11.95 9.35 -10.26
C GLU A 139 12.59 10.72 -9.99
N LEU A 140 11.82 11.68 -9.48
CA LEU A 140 12.33 13.01 -9.12
C LEU A 140 13.46 12.94 -8.08
N VAL A 141 13.29 12.12 -7.05
CA VAL A 141 14.34 11.95 -6.04
C VAL A 141 15.56 11.25 -6.63
N ALA A 142 15.38 10.17 -7.39
CA ALA A 142 16.50 9.44 -8.01
C ALA A 142 17.31 10.33 -8.96
N ALA A 143 16.65 11.20 -9.73
CA ALA A 143 17.31 12.11 -10.67
C ALA A 143 17.99 13.32 -10.01
N ASN A 144 17.42 13.86 -8.93
CA ASN A 144 17.82 15.15 -8.39
C ASN A 144 18.50 15.09 -7.02
N LEU A 145 18.34 13.98 -6.29
CA LEU A 145 18.84 13.76 -4.94
C LEU A 145 19.54 12.40 -4.82
N PRO A 146 20.64 12.16 -5.57
CA PRO A 146 21.24 10.82 -5.69
C PRO A 146 21.81 10.27 -4.38
N ASN A 147 22.10 11.12 -3.40
CA ASN A 147 22.61 10.72 -2.09
C ASN A 147 21.50 10.53 -1.04
N VAL A 148 20.23 10.68 -1.43
CA VAL A 148 19.08 10.55 -0.54
C VAL A 148 18.38 9.22 -0.80
N VAL A 149 18.25 8.40 0.24
CA VAL A 149 17.39 7.23 0.19
C VAL A 149 15.98 7.68 0.51
N SER A 150 15.10 7.65 -0.48
CA SER A 150 13.70 8.00 -0.28
C SER A 150 12.80 6.76 -0.28
N TYR A 151 11.76 6.87 0.50
CA TYR A 151 10.68 5.89 0.52
C TYR A 151 9.34 6.62 0.58
N SER A 152 8.48 6.34 -0.40
CA SER A 152 7.12 6.87 -0.43
C SER A 152 6.12 5.76 -0.11
N ARG A 153 5.17 6.05 0.77
CA ARG A 153 4.11 5.12 1.16
C ARG A 153 2.80 5.83 1.41
N SER A 154 1.71 5.17 1.08
CA SER A 154 0.39 5.56 1.56
C SER A 154 0.26 5.26 3.07
N ILE A 155 -0.71 5.91 3.72
CA ILE A 155 -1.01 5.62 5.13
C ILE A 155 -1.48 4.17 5.23
N PRO A 156 -0.82 3.29 6.02
CA PRO A 156 -1.23 1.89 6.15
C PRO A 156 -2.53 1.79 6.95
N LEU A 157 -3.37 0.78 6.65
CA LEU A 157 -4.53 0.41 7.49
C LEU A 157 -4.18 -0.65 8.55
N GLY A 158 -2.98 -1.22 8.47
CA GLY A 158 -2.46 -2.24 9.38
C GLY A 158 -1.20 -1.80 10.12
N PRO A 159 -0.56 -2.69 10.88
CA PRO A 159 0.69 -2.40 11.56
C PRO A 159 1.72 -1.85 10.58
N PRO A 160 2.39 -0.73 10.91
CA PRO A 160 3.36 -0.11 10.01
C PRO A 160 4.54 -1.06 9.79
N ALA A 161 4.80 -1.41 8.52
CA ALA A 161 6.05 -2.02 8.13
C ALA A 161 6.99 -0.93 7.62
N ALA A 162 8.25 -0.94 8.07
CA ALA A 162 9.22 0.07 7.65
C ALA A 162 9.46 -0.01 6.13
N TYR A 163 9.47 -1.21 5.58
CA TYR A 163 9.62 -1.46 4.14
C TYR A 163 8.71 -2.61 3.69
N PRO A 164 8.23 -2.64 2.43
CA PRO A 164 7.38 -3.71 1.89
C PRO A 164 8.03 -5.09 1.95
N VAL A 165 9.35 -5.14 1.74
CA VAL A 165 10.15 -6.36 1.82
C VAL A 165 11.34 -6.10 2.74
N MET A 166 11.47 -6.92 3.77
CA MET A 166 12.58 -6.87 4.71
C MET A 166 13.21 -8.24 4.83
N LEU A 167 14.52 -8.31 4.57
CA LEU A 167 15.32 -9.49 4.83
C LEU A 167 16.23 -9.23 6.03
N ARG A 168 16.18 -10.12 7.02
CA ARG A 168 17.05 -10.05 8.18
C ARG A 168 18.19 -11.07 8.04
N VAL A 169 19.41 -10.58 8.04
CA VAL A 169 20.61 -11.42 8.09
C VAL A 169 21.10 -11.45 9.54
N THR A 170 21.21 -12.63 10.13
CA THR A 170 21.67 -12.82 11.51
C THR A 170 22.78 -13.86 11.56
N GLY A 171 23.72 -13.69 12.47
CA GLY A 171 24.84 -14.63 12.67
C GLY A 171 25.64 -14.23 13.90
N PRO A 172 26.56 -15.11 14.37
CA PRO A 172 27.37 -14.86 15.55
C PRO A 172 28.53 -13.88 15.32
N ASP A 173 28.93 -13.63 14.06
CA ASP A 173 30.05 -12.75 13.69
C ASP A 173 29.53 -11.56 12.88
N ASP A 174 29.73 -10.35 13.41
CA ASP A 174 29.25 -9.10 12.79
C ASP A 174 29.88 -8.82 11.42
N ASN A 175 31.13 -9.23 11.16
CA ASN A 175 31.80 -8.98 9.88
C ASN A 175 31.20 -9.87 8.80
N ILE A 176 30.97 -11.13 9.13
CA ILE A 176 30.33 -12.10 8.24
C ILE A 176 28.89 -11.65 7.94
N VAL A 177 28.15 -11.21 8.97
CA VAL A 177 26.78 -10.67 8.80
C VAL A 177 26.77 -9.47 7.85
N LYS A 178 27.68 -8.51 8.02
CA LYS A 178 27.80 -7.34 7.14
C LYS A 178 28.13 -7.74 5.68
N GLU A 179 29.03 -8.68 5.49
CA GLU A 179 29.39 -9.17 4.14
C GLU A 179 28.18 -9.81 3.45
N TYR A 180 27.47 -10.72 4.12
CA TYR A 180 26.27 -11.34 3.56
C TYR A 180 25.14 -10.35 3.36
N ALA A 181 24.92 -9.41 4.27
CA ALA A 181 23.94 -8.35 4.11
C ALA A 181 24.21 -7.51 2.85
N GLN A 182 25.49 -7.22 2.57
CA GLN A 182 25.88 -6.50 1.35
C GLN A 182 25.62 -7.32 0.10
N LYS A 183 25.90 -8.63 0.11
CA LYS A 183 25.59 -9.53 -1.00
C LYS A 183 24.08 -9.58 -1.27
N VAL A 184 23.27 -9.73 -0.23
CA VAL A 184 21.79 -9.71 -0.32
C VAL A 184 21.31 -8.39 -0.91
N ARG A 185 21.82 -7.25 -0.43
CA ARG A 185 21.50 -5.93 -0.97
C ARG A 185 21.80 -5.81 -2.46
N THR A 186 22.95 -6.34 -2.91
CA THR A 186 23.34 -6.33 -4.33
C THR A 186 22.37 -7.15 -5.19
N VAL A 187 21.99 -8.34 -4.71
CA VAL A 187 21.02 -9.20 -5.43
C VAL A 187 19.64 -8.53 -5.49
N MET A 188 19.19 -7.92 -4.39
CA MET A 188 17.91 -7.19 -4.36
C MET A 188 17.92 -5.99 -5.33
N ALA A 189 19.03 -5.26 -5.43
CA ALA A 189 19.16 -4.12 -6.33
C ALA A 189 19.13 -4.51 -7.82
N GLN A 190 19.44 -5.77 -8.16
CA GLN A 190 19.40 -6.29 -9.53
C GLN A 190 17.99 -6.73 -9.96
N ASN A 191 17.04 -6.79 -9.04
CA ASN A 191 15.67 -7.20 -9.30
C ASN A 191 14.72 -6.02 -9.03
N PRO A 192 14.51 -5.13 -10.02
CA PRO A 192 13.56 -4.03 -9.90
C PRO A 192 12.14 -4.60 -9.93
N ALA A 193 11.50 -4.73 -8.79
CA ALA A 193 10.09 -5.09 -8.65
C ALA A 193 9.23 -3.85 -8.64
#